data_7634d2d127023f3094230479d4d21b6a
#
_entry.id   7634d2d127023f3094230479d4d21b6a
#
_cell.length_a   1.000
_cell.length_b   1.000
_cell.length_c   1.000
_cell.angle_alpha   90.00
_cell.angle_beta   90.00
_cell.angle_gamma   90.00
#
_symmetry.space_group_name_H-M   'P 1'
#
loop_
_entity.id
_entity.type
_entity.pdbx_description
1 polymer ?
#
loop_
_entity_poly.entity_id
_entity_poly.type
_entity_poly.pdbx_seq_one_letter_code
_entity_poly.pdbx_strand_id
1 'polypeptide(L)'
;MTLAAEQGKVTFIRGLHNLQSHNQRSVVTIGSFDGVHLGHQAILQQVKNTAAALGLPSIVMTFEPQPQEYFSGEKAPARLMRLREKIDTLLDFGIDQVVCLQFNRVLRNLTASEFIQQVLVDGLAIKHLIVGDDFRFGCDRSGDFKMLAAFGETCDFTVQDTETLEIDNQRVSSTLVREILQQADFGRASELLGRPFSIKGRVVYGQQLGRELGFPTA
;
A
#
# COMPACT_ATOMS: atom_id res chain seq x y z
N MET A 1 12.01 -17.79 11.85
CA MET A 1 10.95 -18.72 11.42
C MET A 1 10.63 -18.40 9.98
N THR A 2 10.87 -19.37 9.16
CA THR A 2 10.88 -19.36 7.70
C THR A 2 9.45 -19.15 7.18
N LEU A 3 9.21 -18.08 6.44
CA LEU A 3 8.03 -17.98 5.60
C LEU A 3 8.16 -19.09 4.54
N ALA A 4 7.23 -20.00 4.54
CA ALA A 4 7.21 -21.16 3.65
C ALA A 4 7.29 -20.69 2.20
N ALA A 5 8.41 -20.99 1.56
CA ALA A 5 8.57 -20.90 0.13
C ALA A 5 7.81 -22.08 -0.50
N GLU A 6 6.53 -21.91 -0.75
CA GLU A 6 5.84 -22.76 -1.71
C GLU A 6 6.23 -22.29 -3.11
N GLN A 7 7.02 -23.14 -3.77
CA GLN A 7 7.31 -23.13 -5.21
C GLN A 7 7.83 -21.81 -5.79
N GLY A 8 8.94 -21.27 -5.28
CA GLY A 8 9.75 -20.30 -6.05
C GLY A 8 9.12 -18.94 -6.40
N LYS A 9 7.90 -18.64 -5.98
CA LYS A 9 7.21 -17.38 -6.29
C LYS A 9 7.65 -16.28 -5.32
N VAL A 10 8.36 -15.26 -5.83
CA VAL A 10 8.74 -14.09 -5.02
C VAL A 10 7.46 -13.28 -4.71
N THR A 11 7.05 -13.26 -3.45
CA THR A 11 5.83 -12.55 -3.00
C THR A 11 6.11 -11.12 -2.52
N PHE A 12 7.36 -10.81 -2.16
CA PHE A 12 7.77 -9.49 -1.71
C PHE A 12 9.05 -9.02 -2.41
N ILE A 13 8.99 -7.84 -3.02
CA ILE A 13 10.09 -7.21 -3.75
C ILE A 13 10.41 -5.87 -3.09
N ARG A 14 11.68 -5.65 -2.78
CA ARG A 14 12.14 -4.41 -2.18
C ARG A 14 13.10 -3.67 -3.11
N GLY A 15 12.75 -2.42 -3.46
CA GLY A 15 13.61 -1.52 -4.22
C GLY A 15 13.46 -1.64 -5.74
N LEU A 16 13.75 -0.55 -6.45
CA LEU A 16 13.66 -0.45 -7.91
C LEU A 16 14.58 -1.43 -8.64
N HIS A 17 15.78 -1.65 -8.11
CA HIS A 17 16.78 -2.51 -8.75
C HIS A 17 16.36 -3.98 -8.83
N ASN A 18 15.42 -4.40 -8.00
CA ASN A 18 14.87 -5.75 -8.02
C ASN A 18 13.67 -5.90 -8.96
N LEU A 19 13.15 -4.80 -9.53
CA LEU A 19 12.06 -4.85 -10.50
C LEU A 19 12.52 -5.33 -11.89
N GLN A 20 13.77 -5.06 -12.27
CA GLN A 20 14.32 -5.34 -13.60
C GLN A 20 14.32 -6.85 -14.00
N SER A 21 14.04 -7.74 -13.08
CA SER A 21 13.90 -9.17 -13.34
C SER A 21 12.47 -9.63 -13.65
N HIS A 22 11.49 -8.72 -13.59
CA HIS A 22 10.07 -9.04 -13.84
C HIS A 22 9.72 -8.87 -15.32
N ASN A 23 9.90 -9.94 -16.12
CA ASN A 23 9.42 -9.97 -17.51
C ASN A 23 7.95 -10.35 -17.66
N GLN A 24 7.23 -10.56 -16.56
CA GLN A 24 5.82 -10.95 -16.59
C GLN A 24 4.94 -9.71 -16.45
N ARG A 25 4.01 -9.51 -17.40
CA ARG A 25 2.99 -8.48 -17.30
C ARG A 25 2.15 -8.62 -16.03
N SER A 26 1.63 -7.50 -15.53
CA SER A 26 0.96 -7.46 -14.23
C SER A 26 -0.24 -6.51 -14.20
N VAL A 27 -1.12 -6.75 -13.22
CA VAL A 27 -2.18 -5.83 -12.80
C VAL A 27 -1.74 -5.18 -11.51
N VAL A 28 -1.65 -3.86 -11.51
CA VAL A 28 -1.00 -3.10 -10.42
C VAL A 28 -1.96 -2.09 -9.80
N THR A 29 -1.84 -1.90 -8.50
CA THR A 29 -2.34 -0.71 -7.80
C THR A 29 -1.23 -0.08 -6.98
N ILE A 30 -1.34 1.24 -6.75
CA ILE A 30 -0.31 2.05 -6.09
C ILE A 30 -0.91 2.82 -4.93
N GLY A 31 -0.31 2.71 -3.76
CA GLY A 31 -0.78 3.48 -2.61
C GLY A 31 0.00 3.20 -1.32
N SER A 32 -0.29 3.99 -0.29
CA SER A 32 0.28 3.78 1.04
C SER A 32 -0.33 2.57 1.75
N PHE A 33 -1.57 2.24 1.47
CA PHE A 33 -2.33 1.14 2.07
C PHE A 33 -2.21 1.07 3.60
N ASP A 34 -2.17 2.24 4.25
CA ASP A 34 -2.02 2.30 5.69
C ASP A 34 -3.33 1.90 6.38
N GLY A 35 -3.26 0.85 7.22
CA GLY A 35 -4.41 0.24 7.87
C GLY A 35 -5.20 -0.76 7.02
N VAL A 36 -5.01 -0.85 5.71
CA VAL A 36 -5.75 -1.74 4.80
C VAL A 36 -7.26 -1.77 5.14
N HIS A 37 -7.86 -0.56 5.25
CA HIS A 37 -9.27 -0.35 5.57
C HIS A 37 -10.19 -0.82 4.42
N LEU A 38 -11.50 -0.87 4.65
CA LEU A 38 -12.48 -1.37 3.68
C LEU A 38 -12.39 -0.69 2.30
N GLY A 39 -12.09 0.61 2.25
CA GLY A 39 -11.83 1.31 0.98
C GLY A 39 -10.60 0.74 0.24
N HIS A 40 -9.52 0.42 0.95
CA HIS A 40 -8.38 -0.29 0.35
C HIS A 40 -8.75 -1.70 -0.09
N GLN A 41 -9.55 -2.44 0.71
CA GLN A 41 -9.96 -3.81 0.39
C GLN A 41 -10.83 -3.86 -0.87
N ALA A 42 -11.67 -2.85 -1.12
CA ALA A 42 -12.45 -2.73 -2.35
C ALA A 42 -11.51 -2.61 -3.58
N ILE A 43 -10.48 -1.77 -3.50
CA ILE A 43 -9.45 -1.63 -4.55
C ILE A 43 -8.71 -2.96 -4.76
N LEU A 44 -8.28 -3.60 -3.67
CA LEU A 44 -7.57 -4.88 -3.73
C LEU A 44 -8.42 -5.98 -4.37
N GLN A 45 -9.72 -6.01 -4.08
CA GLN A 45 -10.63 -6.96 -4.70
C GLN A 45 -10.77 -6.71 -6.21
N GLN A 46 -10.83 -5.45 -6.64
CA GLN A 46 -10.87 -5.08 -8.05
C GLN A 46 -9.57 -5.50 -8.76
N VAL A 47 -8.41 -5.27 -8.15
CA VAL A 47 -7.10 -5.71 -8.66
C VAL A 47 -7.06 -7.24 -8.84
N LYS A 48 -7.51 -8.00 -7.85
CA LYS A 48 -7.56 -9.47 -7.92
C LYS A 48 -8.49 -9.98 -9.03
N ASN A 49 -9.68 -9.40 -9.13
CA ASN A 49 -10.65 -9.80 -10.14
C ASN A 49 -10.12 -9.54 -11.56
N THR A 50 -9.50 -8.36 -11.76
CA THR A 50 -8.90 -8.00 -13.06
C THR A 50 -7.70 -8.88 -13.37
N ALA A 51 -6.85 -9.14 -12.39
CA ALA A 51 -5.69 -10.04 -12.54
C ALA A 51 -6.13 -11.45 -12.94
N ALA A 52 -7.13 -12.01 -12.26
CA ALA A 52 -7.68 -13.31 -12.58
C ALA A 52 -8.30 -13.37 -13.98
N ALA A 53 -9.05 -12.32 -14.38
CA ALA A 53 -9.66 -12.25 -15.71
C ALA A 53 -8.62 -12.17 -16.85
N LEU A 54 -7.46 -11.53 -16.58
CA LEU A 54 -6.37 -11.40 -17.55
C LEU A 54 -5.35 -12.54 -17.47
N GLY A 55 -5.44 -13.43 -16.48
CA GLY A 55 -4.44 -14.47 -16.23
C GLY A 55 -3.07 -13.91 -15.85
N LEU A 56 -3.04 -12.76 -15.17
CA LEU A 56 -1.83 -12.03 -14.79
C LEU A 56 -1.69 -11.95 -13.26
N PRO A 57 -0.47 -11.77 -12.72
CA PRO A 57 -0.29 -11.54 -11.30
C PRO A 57 -0.86 -10.19 -10.86
N SER A 58 -1.44 -10.17 -9.66
CA SER A 58 -1.87 -8.98 -8.93
C SER A 58 -0.71 -8.41 -8.13
N ILE A 59 -0.44 -7.11 -8.27
CA ILE A 59 0.66 -6.41 -7.56
C ILE A 59 0.14 -5.20 -6.82
N VAL A 60 0.51 -5.07 -5.56
CA VAL A 60 0.39 -3.83 -4.80
C VAL A 60 1.76 -3.17 -4.70
N MET A 61 1.89 -1.96 -5.23
CA MET A 61 3.08 -1.13 -5.04
C MET A 61 2.86 -0.16 -3.88
N THR A 62 3.78 -0.17 -2.91
CA THR A 62 3.79 0.75 -1.76
C THR A 62 5.19 1.35 -1.55
N PHE A 63 5.31 2.22 -0.57
CA PHE A 63 6.53 2.99 -0.32
C PHE A 63 6.98 2.89 1.13
N GLU A 64 8.31 2.91 1.35
CA GLU A 64 8.91 2.96 2.69
C GLU A 64 10.15 3.88 2.69
N PRO A 65 10.17 4.96 3.51
CA PRO A 65 9.03 5.47 4.28
C PRO A 65 7.86 5.87 3.39
N GLN A 66 6.67 6.08 3.99
CA GLN A 66 5.54 6.61 3.23
C GLN A 66 5.86 8.01 2.72
N PRO A 67 5.36 8.44 1.52
CA PRO A 67 5.64 9.77 0.99
C PRO A 67 5.34 10.89 2.00
N GLN A 68 4.24 10.78 2.74
CA GLN A 68 3.86 11.76 3.74
C GLN A 68 4.88 11.84 4.89
N GLU A 69 5.46 10.72 5.31
CA GLU A 69 6.52 10.71 6.33
C GLU A 69 7.80 11.34 5.82
N TYR A 70 8.16 11.07 4.58
CA TYR A 70 9.35 11.65 3.96
C TYR A 70 9.29 13.19 3.90
N PHE A 71 8.10 13.75 3.60
CA PHE A 71 7.94 15.20 3.49
C PHE A 71 7.65 15.89 4.83
N SER A 72 6.92 15.25 5.75
CA SER A 72 6.46 15.87 6.99
C SER A 72 7.34 15.51 8.21
N GLY A 73 8.22 14.52 8.10
CA GLY A 73 9.08 14.07 9.20
C GLY A 73 8.26 13.74 10.46
N GLU A 74 8.62 14.35 11.59
CA GLU A 74 7.95 14.15 12.86
C GLU A 74 6.49 14.62 12.91
N LYS A 75 6.07 15.45 11.95
CA LYS A 75 4.68 15.94 11.81
C LYS A 75 3.81 14.98 11.01
N ALA A 76 4.36 13.87 10.51
CA ALA A 76 3.59 12.89 9.79
C ALA A 76 2.56 12.22 10.71
N PRO A 77 1.36 11.88 10.19
CA PRO A 77 0.38 11.14 10.97
C PRO A 77 0.92 9.79 11.43
N ALA A 78 0.52 9.35 12.62
CA ALA A 78 0.86 8.04 13.12
C ALA A 78 0.43 6.93 12.14
N ARG A 79 1.26 5.91 11.98
CA ARG A 79 0.93 4.74 11.16
C ARG A 79 -0.19 3.93 11.80
N LEU A 80 -1.11 3.47 10.99
CA LEU A 80 -2.13 2.50 11.41
C LEU A 80 -1.55 1.08 11.46
N MET A 81 -0.53 0.79 10.64
CA MET A 81 0.18 -0.49 10.68
C MET A 81 1.62 -0.36 10.19
N ARG A 82 2.50 -1.21 10.73
CA ARG A 82 3.89 -1.30 10.33
C ARG A 82 4.02 -1.97 8.96
N LEU A 83 5.14 -1.74 8.26
CA LEU A 83 5.38 -2.30 6.93
C LEU A 83 5.19 -3.82 6.89
N ARG A 84 5.74 -4.56 7.86
CA ARG A 84 5.61 -6.03 7.89
C ARG A 84 4.16 -6.48 8.00
N GLU A 85 3.39 -5.87 8.90
CA GLU A 85 1.97 -6.18 9.06
C GLU A 85 1.18 -5.87 7.78
N LYS A 86 1.52 -4.76 7.11
CA LYS A 86 0.92 -4.36 5.85
C LYS A 86 1.18 -5.41 4.77
N ILE A 87 2.43 -5.85 4.62
CA ILE A 87 2.81 -6.89 3.65
C ILE A 87 2.02 -8.18 3.94
N ASP A 88 2.07 -8.66 5.20
CA ASP A 88 1.34 -9.86 5.60
C ASP A 88 -0.16 -9.72 5.28
N THR A 89 -0.79 -8.59 5.66
CA THR A 89 -2.22 -8.35 5.42
C THR A 89 -2.58 -8.31 3.92
N LEU A 90 -1.74 -7.71 3.08
CA LEU A 90 -1.96 -7.66 1.63
C LEU A 90 -1.86 -9.06 0.99
N LEU A 91 -0.88 -9.85 1.40
CA LEU A 91 -0.69 -11.23 0.94
C LEU A 91 -1.83 -12.15 1.44
N ASP A 92 -2.23 -12.02 2.70
CA ASP A 92 -3.36 -12.76 3.29
C ASP A 92 -4.69 -12.40 2.58
N PHE A 93 -4.83 -11.17 2.09
CA PHE A 93 -5.97 -10.77 1.25
C PHE A 93 -5.98 -11.47 -0.11
N GLY A 94 -4.86 -12.05 -0.52
CA GLY A 94 -4.70 -12.82 -1.74
C GLY A 94 -4.11 -12.02 -2.90
N ILE A 95 -3.36 -10.96 -2.62
CA ILE A 95 -2.49 -10.30 -3.58
C ILE A 95 -1.28 -11.20 -3.85
N ASP A 96 -0.91 -11.38 -5.11
CA ASP A 96 0.20 -12.26 -5.49
C ASP A 96 1.56 -11.70 -5.10
N GLN A 97 1.76 -10.39 -5.21
CA GLN A 97 3.04 -9.75 -4.93
C GLN A 97 2.88 -8.35 -4.33
N VAL A 98 3.75 -8.03 -3.39
CA VAL A 98 3.88 -6.68 -2.83
C VAL A 98 5.24 -6.13 -3.22
N VAL A 99 5.24 -4.98 -3.89
CA VAL A 99 6.43 -4.23 -4.26
C VAL A 99 6.56 -3.04 -3.33
N CYS A 100 7.66 -2.94 -2.59
CA CYS A 100 7.94 -1.83 -1.69
C CYS A 100 9.13 -1.03 -2.20
N LEU A 101 8.87 0.15 -2.71
CA LEU A 101 9.92 1.07 -3.16
C LEU A 101 10.41 1.93 -2.01
N GLN A 102 11.73 2.14 -1.95
CA GLN A 102 12.29 3.11 -1.04
C GLN A 102 11.94 4.52 -1.52
N PHE A 103 11.12 5.25 -0.72
CA PHE A 103 10.83 6.65 -1.02
C PHE A 103 12.02 7.52 -0.59
N ASN A 104 12.90 7.79 -1.51
CA ASN A 104 14.15 8.50 -1.32
C ASN A 104 14.31 9.64 -2.34
N ARG A 105 15.46 10.33 -2.31
CA ARG A 105 15.73 11.44 -3.23
C ARG A 105 15.68 11.02 -4.70
N VAL A 106 16.09 9.79 -5.03
CA VAL A 106 16.07 9.29 -6.42
C VAL A 106 14.64 9.16 -6.90
N LEU A 107 13.81 8.41 -6.20
CA LEU A 107 12.40 8.21 -6.57
C LEU A 107 11.60 9.52 -6.55
N ARG A 108 11.81 10.36 -5.52
CA ARG A 108 11.15 11.66 -5.40
C ARG A 108 11.43 12.59 -6.57
N ASN A 109 12.64 12.55 -7.15
CA ASN A 109 13.05 13.45 -8.22
C ASN A 109 12.61 12.98 -9.62
N LEU A 110 12.04 11.80 -9.77
CA LEU A 110 11.52 11.38 -11.06
C LEU A 110 10.38 12.31 -11.50
N THR A 111 10.46 12.79 -12.72
CA THR A 111 9.33 13.42 -13.39
C THR A 111 8.17 12.41 -13.54
N ALA A 112 6.97 12.89 -13.83
CA ALA A 112 5.84 12.00 -14.05
C ALA A 112 6.11 11.01 -15.20
N SER A 113 6.69 11.47 -16.32
CA SER A 113 7.04 10.61 -17.46
C SER A 113 8.09 9.56 -17.10
N GLU A 114 9.15 9.96 -16.38
CA GLU A 114 10.18 9.03 -15.92
C GLU A 114 9.63 7.98 -14.96
N PHE A 115 8.73 8.37 -14.05
CA PHE A 115 8.06 7.41 -13.16
C PHE A 115 7.23 6.38 -13.95
N ILE A 116 6.45 6.82 -14.95
CA ILE A 116 5.68 5.90 -15.80
C ILE A 116 6.64 4.95 -16.51
N GLN A 117 7.66 5.48 -17.19
CA GLN A 117 8.56 4.65 -17.99
C GLN A 117 9.37 3.70 -17.14
N GLN A 118 10.12 4.22 -16.16
CA GLN A 118 11.11 3.42 -15.42
C GLN A 118 10.46 2.48 -14.39
N VAL A 119 9.37 2.92 -13.74
CA VAL A 119 8.76 2.15 -12.65
C VAL A 119 7.62 1.28 -13.18
N LEU A 120 6.69 1.86 -13.93
CA LEU A 120 5.47 1.16 -14.32
C LEU A 120 5.71 0.28 -15.55
N VAL A 121 6.34 0.81 -16.59
CA VAL A 121 6.54 0.09 -17.86
C VAL A 121 7.73 -0.85 -17.76
N ASP A 122 8.94 -0.31 -17.53
CA ASP A 122 10.18 -1.10 -17.55
C ASP A 122 10.32 -1.98 -16.30
N GLY A 123 9.89 -1.46 -15.13
CA GLY A 123 10.04 -2.16 -13.85
C GLY A 123 8.94 -3.19 -13.59
N LEU A 124 7.69 -2.79 -13.64
CA LEU A 124 6.53 -3.62 -13.29
C LEU A 124 5.88 -4.30 -14.49
N ALA A 125 6.27 -3.94 -15.72
CA ALA A 125 5.67 -4.43 -16.96
C ALA A 125 4.13 -4.40 -16.91
N ILE A 126 3.57 -3.28 -16.46
CA ILE A 126 2.13 -3.17 -16.21
C ILE A 126 1.31 -3.45 -17.47
N LYS A 127 0.22 -4.19 -17.32
CA LYS A 127 -0.82 -4.37 -18.34
C LYS A 127 -2.10 -3.64 -17.97
N HIS A 128 -2.37 -3.55 -16.69
CA HIS A 128 -3.52 -2.82 -16.17
C HIS A 128 -3.16 -2.14 -14.87
N LEU A 129 -3.49 -0.86 -14.74
CA LEU A 129 -3.24 -0.05 -13.55
C LEU A 129 -4.57 0.40 -12.94
N ILE A 130 -4.75 0.19 -11.65
CA ILE A 130 -5.93 0.61 -10.89
C ILE A 130 -5.48 1.62 -9.85
N VAL A 131 -5.94 2.87 -9.95
CA VAL A 131 -5.59 3.96 -9.02
C VAL A 131 -6.81 4.83 -8.74
N GLY A 132 -6.80 5.55 -7.62
CA GLY A 132 -7.83 6.56 -7.33
C GLY A 132 -7.79 7.72 -8.33
N ASP A 133 -8.91 8.37 -8.52
CA ASP A 133 -9.07 9.58 -9.35
C ASP A 133 -8.22 10.76 -8.84
N ASP A 134 -7.95 10.78 -7.54
CA ASP A 134 -7.10 11.76 -6.86
C ASP A 134 -5.60 11.42 -6.88
N PHE A 135 -5.21 10.32 -7.55
CA PHE A 135 -3.81 9.89 -7.61
C PHE A 135 -2.94 10.93 -8.33
N ARG A 136 -1.87 11.35 -7.65
CA ARG A 136 -0.88 12.30 -8.17
C ARG A 136 0.53 11.77 -7.95
N PHE A 137 1.38 11.91 -8.97
CA PHE A 137 2.75 11.40 -8.95
C PHE A 137 3.72 12.32 -9.71
N GLY A 138 5.01 11.97 -9.67
CA GLY A 138 6.08 12.80 -10.20
C GLY A 138 6.57 13.86 -9.19
N CYS A 139 7.75 14.39 -9.41
CA CYS A 139 8.44 15.31 -8.47
C CYS A 139 7.67 16.61 -8.23
N ASP A 140 6.90 17.06 -9.20
CA ASP A 140 6.07 18.26 -9.19
C ASP A 140 4.56 17.94 -9.04
N ARG A 141 4.21 16.66 -8.87
CA ARG A 141 2.83 16.15 -8.81
C ARG A 141 2.01 16.44 -10.09
N SER A 142 2.68 16.66 -11.23
CA SER A 142 2.03 16.90 -12.53
C SER A 142 1.38 15.64 -13.10
N GLY A 143 1.84 14.46 -12.68
CA GLY A 143 1.26 13.19 -13.09
C GLY A 143 -0.13 12.99 -12.50
N ASP A 144 -1.08 12.64 -13.35
CA ASP A 144 -2.47 12.39 -13.02
C ASP A 144 -3.04 11.19 -13.83
N PHE A 145 -4.31 10.88 -13.60
CA PHE A 145 -5.03 9.81 -14.31
C PHE A 145 -5.02 10.02 -15.83
N LYS A 146 -5.20 11.26 -16.31
CA LYS A 146 -5.24 11.55 -17.76
C LYS A 146 -3.89 11.28 -18.42
N MET A 147 -2.80 11.66 -17.74
CA MET A 147 -1.46 11.37 -18.22
C MET A 147 -1.19 9.86 -18.28
N LEU A 148 -1.60 9.10 -17.27
CA LEU A 148 -1.49 7.64 -17.26
C LEU A 148 -2.26 7.02 -18.43
N ALA A 149 -3.49 7.46 -18.67
CA ALA A 149 -4.31 6.96 -19.78
C ALA A 149 -3.65 7.23 -21.14
N ALA A 150 -3.14 8.45 -21.37
CA ALA A 150 -2.43 8.81 -22.61
C ALA A 150 -1.15 7.98 -22.82
N PHE A 151 -0.36 7.74 -21.75
CA PHE A 151 0.80 6.84 -21.83
C PHE A 151 0.38 5.39 -22.11
N GLY A 152 -0.75 4.96 -21.54
CA GLY A 152 -1.29 3.62 -21.74
C GLY A 152 -1.53 3.28 -23.20
N GLU A 153 -2.01 4.25 -24.00
CA GLU A 153 -2.23 4.08 -25.43
C GLU A 153 -0.93 3.76 -26.20
N THR A 154 0.19 4.33 -25.77
CA THR A 154 1.50 4.16 -26.43
C THR A 154 2.33 3.01 -25.84
N CYS A 155 2.13 2.68 -24.57
CA CYS A 155 2.90 1.67 -23.85
C CYS A 155 2.14 0.36 -23.62
N ASP A 156 0.98 0.16 -24.27
CA ASP A 156 0.16 -1.05 -24.22
C ASP A 156 -0.27 -1.46 -22.79
N PHE A 157 -0.76 -0.48 -22.01
CA PHE A 157 -1.45 -0.73 -20.74
C PHE A 157 -2.74 0.10 -20.64
N THR A 158 -3.66 -0.36 -19.81
CA THR A 158 -4.92 0.34 -19.52
C THR A 158 -4.94 0.86 -18.09
N VAL A 159 -5.70 1.92 -17.86
CA VAL A 159 -5.86 2.53 -16.55
C VAL A 159 -7.33 2.55 -16.16
N GLN A 160 -7.63 2.19 -14.94
CA GLN A 160 -8.97 2.22 -14.39
C GLN A 160 -8.95 3.00 -13.07
N ASP A 161 -9.94 3.85 -12.88
CA ASP A 161 -10.17 4.51 -11.60
C ASP A 161 -10.89 3.58 -10.60
N THR A 162 -10.80 3.94 -9.34
CA THR A 162 -11.48 3.23 -8.26
C THR A 162 -12.66 4.03 -7.78
N GLU A 163 -13.79 3.36 -7.55
CA GLU A 163 -14.91 3.98 -6.86
C GLU A 163 -14.57 4.27 -5.40
N THR A 164 -14.93 5.45 -4.93
CA THR A 164 -14.78 5.80 -3.52
C THR A 164 -15.77 5.01 -2.69
N LEU A 165 -15.27 4.23 -1.72
CA LEU A 165 -16.14 3.54 -0.77
C LEU A 165 -16.56 4.51 0.33
N GLU A 166 -17.87 4.64 0.52
CA GLU A 166 -18.47 5.41 1.60
C GLU A 166 -19.25 4.50 2.55
N ILE A 167 -19.16 4.78 3.85
CA ILE A 167 -19.99 4.17 4.90
C ILE A 167 -20.61 5.32 5.67
N ASP A 168 -21.94 5.33 5.80
CA ASP A 168 -22.74 6.40 6.44
C ASP A 168 -22.44 7.79 5.82
N ASN A 169 -22.34 7.86 4.49
CA ASN A 169 -22.01 9.07 3.73
C ASN A 169 -20.63 9.67 4.08
N GLN A 170 -19.72 8.87 4.61
CA GLN A 170 -18.33 9.26 4.89
C GLN A 170 -17.37 8.39 4.09
N ARG A 171 -16.44 9.02 3.38
CA ARG A 171 -15.36 8.32 2.67
C ARG A 171 -14.50 7.53 3.66
N VAL A 172 -14.40 6.22 3.47
CA VAL A 172 -13.51 5.37 4.26
C VAL A 172 -12.05 5.68 3.90
N SER A 173 -11.30 6.22 4.86
CA SER A 173 -9.91 6.64 4.65
C SER A 173 -9.04 6.38 5.88
N SER A 174 -7.70 6.32 5.68
CA SER A 174 -6.76 6.20 6.81
C SER A 174 -6.85 7.40 7.76
N THR A 175 -7.21 8.59 7.27
CA THR A 175 -7.42 9.78 8.10
C THR A 175 -8.61 9.58 9.03
N LEU A 176 -9.75 9.17 8.49
CA LEU A 176 -10.95 8.90 9.31
C LEU A 176 -10.68 7.81 10.36
N VAL A 177 -9.98 6.73 9.99
CA VAL A 177 -9.64 5.67 10.96
C VAL A 177 -8.78 6.22 12.10
N ARG A 178 -7.80 7.11 11.82
CA ARG A 178 -6.98 7.75 12.86
C ARG A 178 -7.80 8.64 13.79
N GLU A 179 -8.69 9.45 13.24
CA GLU A 179 -9.58 10.32 14.02
C GLU A 179 -10.47 9.52 14.96
N ILE A 180 -11.06 8.43 14.50
CA ILE A 180 -11.89 7.53 15.30
C ILE A 180 -11.06 6.84 16.41
N LEU A 181 -9.84 6.39 16.09
CA LEU A 181 -8.95 5.81 17.10
C LEU A 181 -8.50 6.82 18.17
N GLN A 182 -8.30 8.09 17.80
CA GLN A 182 -8.01 9.17 18.76
C GLN A 182 -9.17 9.42 19.73
N GLN A 183 -10.40 9.15 19.31
CA GLN A 183 -11.60 9.23 20.15
C GLN A 183 -11.83 7.95 20.97
N ALA A 184 -10.92 6.98 20.87
CA ALA A 184 -11.02 5.64 21.51
C ALA A 184 -12.27 4.85 21.11
N ASP A 185 -12.89 5.15 19.97
CA ASP A 185 -14.00 4.38 19.40
C ASP A 185 -13.48 3.19 18.59
N PHE A 186 -13.07 2.14 19.30
CA PHE A 186 -12.54 0.92 18.69
C PHE A 186 -13.62 0.12 17.93
N GLY A 187 -14.88 0.26 18.29
CA GLY A 187 -16.01 -0.36 17.58
C GLY A 187 -16.10 0.19 16.16
N ARG A 188 -16.20 1.50 16.05
CA ARG A 188 -16.28 2.20 14.76
C ARG A 188 -14.99 2.01 13.93
N ALA A 189 -13.82 2.05 14.56
CA ALA A 189 -12.57 1.76 13.88
C ALA A 189 -12.55 0.35 13.28
N SER A 190 -13.08 -0.65 14.00
CA SER A 190 -13.19 -2.03 13.51
C SER A 190 -14.13 -2.16 12.32
N GLU A 191 -15.25 -1.43 12.31
CA GLU A 191 -16.16 -1.37 11.16
C GLU A 191 -15.46 -0.84 9.92
N LEU A 192 -14.72 0.28 10.03
CA LEU A 192 -14.01 0.89 8.90
C LEU A 192 -12.83 0.03 8.41
N LEU A 193 -12.19 -0.71 9.31
CA LEU A 193 -11.09 -1.61 9.00
C LEU A 193 -11.55 -2.98 8.48
N GLY A 194 -12.81 -3.38 8.74
CA GLY A 194 -13.33 -4.72 8.49
C GLY A 194 -12.72 -5.80 9.42
N ARG A 195 -12.02 -5.37 10.48
CA ARG A 195 -11.37 -6.22 11.49
C ARG A 195 -11.04 -5.42 12.74
N PRO A 196 -10.85 -6.06 13.92
CA PRO A 196 -10.37 -5.36 15.10
C PRO A 196 -9.03 -4.64 14.84
N PHE A 197 -8.90 -3.42 15.36
CA PHE A 197 -7.62 -2.72 15.35
C PHE A 197 -6.61 -3.48 16.22
N SER A 198 -5.43 -3.71 15.72
CA SER A 198 -4.37 -4.43 16.41
C SER A 198 -3.02 -3.77 16.19
N ILE A 199 -2.12 -3.93 17.16
CA ILE A 199 -0.73 -3.51 17.07
C ILE A 199 0.14 -4.76 17.29
N LYS A 200 0.97 -5.09 16.30
CA LYS A 200 1.95 -6.17 16.44
C LYS A 200 3.31 -5.60 16.88
N GLY A 201 3.92 -6.21 17.87
CA GLY A 201 5.22 -5.80 18.36
C GLY A 201 5.90 -6.91 19.13
N ARG A 202 7.18 -6.69 19.46
CA ARG A 202 7.92 -7.56 20.37
C ARG A 202 7.74 -7.03 21.78
N VAL A 203 7.32 -7.87 22.70
CA VAL A 203 7.34 -7.56 24.13
C VAL A 203 8.79 -7.51 24.58
N VAL A 204 9.19 -6.40 25.16
CA VAL A 204 10.53 -6.20 25.74
C VAL A 204 10.37 -5.84 27.21
N TYR A 205 11.35 -6.22 28.02
CA TYR A 205 11.37 -5.81 29.42
C TYR A 205 11.58 -4.30 29.49
N GLY A 206 10.62 -3.59 30.10
CA GLY A 206 10.73 -2.18 30.44
C GLY A 206 11.36 -1.97 31.82
N GLN A 207 11.06 -0.84 32.44
CA GLN A 207 11.56 -0.50 33.81
C GLN A 207 10.94 -1.36 34.92
N GLN A 208 10.00 -2.24 34.62
CA GLN A 208 9.31 -3.14 35.56
C GLN A 208 8.63 -2.43 36.74
N LEU A 209 8.27 -1.16 36.61
CA LEU A 209 7.67 -0.34 37.67
C LEU A 209 6.39 -0.97 38.25
N GLY A 210 5.60 -1.67 37.45
CA GLY A 210 4.43 -2.39 37.95
C GLY A 210 4.78 -3.46 38.97
N ARG A 211 5.94 -4.12 38.82
CA ARG A 211 6.43 -5.11 39.81
C ARG A 211 6.78 -4.46 41.13
N GLU A 212 7.39 -3.26 41.13
CA GLU A 212 7.69 -2.49 42.33
C GLU A 212 6.42 -1.99 43.02
N LEU A 213 5.37 -1.70 42.26
CA LEU A 213 4.05 -1.28 42.73
C LEU A 213 3.11 -2.46 43.07
N GLY A 214 3.57 -3.72 42.94
CA GLY A 214 2.78 -4.91 43.24
C GLY A 214 1.76 -5.30 42.17
N PHE A 215 1.84 -4.72 40.96
CA PHE A 215 0.98 -5.05 39.83
C PHE A 215 1.77 -5.77 38.74
N PRO A 216 1.34 -6.98 38.27
CA PRO A 216 1.96 -7.62 37.14
C PRO A 216 1.62 -6.82 35.86
N THR A 217 2.62 -6.21 35.25
CA THR A 217 2.51 -5.58 33.94
C THR A 217 3.30 -6.37 32.90
N ALA A 218 2.72 -6.56 31.72
CA ALA A 218 3.41 -7.18 30.60
C ALA A 218 4.50 -6.24 30.03
#